data_ab5fb05dbe4b17f65c07e856da9acc6b
#
_entry.id   ab5fb05dbe4b17f65c07e856da9acc6b
#
_cell.length_a   1.000
_cell.length_b   1.000
_cell.length_c   1.000
_cell.angle_alpha   90.00
_cell.angle_beta   90.00
_cell.angle_gamma   90.00
#
_symmetry.space_group_name_H-M   'P 1'
#
loop_
_entity.id
_entity.type
_entity.pdbx_description
1 polymer ?
#
loop_
_entity_poly.entity_id
_entity_poly.type
_entity_poly.pdbx_seq_one_letter_code
_entity_poly.pdbx_strand_id
1 'polypeptide(L)'
;MKLRPEETEVTGHWVFDGRTMHADDVCERIEFLTSQALEWLAFSKDYGAWETLYRDPADGRLWERTYPQGDLQGGGPPRLSTISPEDAAAKYGTP
;
A
#
# COMPACT_ATOMS: atom_id res chain seq x y z
N MET A 1 6.59 13.09 5.14
CA MET A 1 5.73 12.02 4.64
C MET A 1 6.45 10.89 3.90
N LYS A 2 7.69 11.12 3.51
CA LYS A 2 8.48 10.06 2.82
C LYS A 2 8.70 8.86 3.71
N LEU A 3 8.91 7.70 3.07
CA LEU A 3 9.27 6.47 3.78
C LEU A 3 10.68 6.60 4.35
N ARG A 4 10.84 6.11 5.57
CA ARG A 4 12.15 6.07 6.23
C ARG A 4 12.83 4.73 5.94
N PRO A 5 14.18 4.67 5.94
CA PRO A 5 14.89 3.43 5.64
C PRO A 5 14.53 2.26 6.56
N GLU A 6 14.20 2.53 7.82
CA GLU A 6 13.84 1.51 8.79
C GLU A 6 12.40 1.03 8.68
N GLU A 7 11.55 1.73 7.95
CA GLU A 7 10.15 1.34 7.80
C GLU A 7 9.99 0.18 6.84
N THR A 8 9.19 -0.81 7.23
CA THR A 8 8.87 -1.97 6.38
C THR A 8 7.36 -2.14 6.21
N GLU A 9 6.58 -1.43 7.01
CA GLU A 9 5.13 -1.53 6.95
C GLU A 9 4.50 -0.22 7.39
N VAL A 10 3.48 0.20 6.66
CA VAL A 10 2.64 1.35 6.99
C VAL A 10 1.20 0.88 6.85
N THR A 11 0.49 0.76 7.97
CA THR A 11 -0.86 0.21 7.98
C THR A 11 -1.87 1.28 8.40
N GLY A 12 -2.83 1.55 7.51
CA GLY A 12 -3.90 2.47 7.80
C GLY A 12 -4.99 1.83 8.65
N HIS A 13 -5.79 2.67 9.29
CA HIS A 13 -6.93 2.24 10.09
C HIS A 13 -8.11 3.18 9.85
N TRP A 14 -9.31 2.67 10.01
CA TRP A 14 -10.50 3.49 10.06
C TRP A 14 -10.78 3.84 11.51
N VAL A 15 -11.16 5.10 11.73
CA VAL A 15 -11.40 5.64 13.07
C VAL A 15 -12.85 6.07 13.16
N PHE A 16 -13.50 5.71 14.28
CA PHE A 16 -14.85 6.15 14.58
C PHE A 16 -14.79 7.35 15.52
N ASP A 17 -15.34 8.48 15.10
CA ASP A 17 -15.30 9.73 15.87
C ASP A 17 -16.55 9.97 16.73
N GLY A 18 -17.42 8.96 16.83
CA GLY A 18 -18.70 9.07 17.52
C GLY A 18 -19.87 9.33 16.59
N ARG A 19 -19.59 9.61 15.31
CA ARG A 19 -20.59 9.89 14.29
C ARG A 19 -20.39 9.05 13.05
N THR A 20 -19.18 9.08 12.49
CA THR A 20 -18.85 8.40 11.23
C THR A 20 -17.52 7.69 11.34
N MET A 21 -17.33 6.70 10.49
CA MET A 21 -16.01 6.08 10.26
C MET A 21 -15.27 6.91 9.23
N HIS A 22 -13.99 7.15 9.47
CA HIS A 22 -13.14 7.84 8.51
C HIS A 22 -11.70 7.29 8.56
N ALA A 23 -10.95 7.55 7.49
CA ALA A 23 -9.56 7.13 7.38
C ALA A 23 -8.69 7.94 8.34
N ASP A 24 -7.68 7.29 8.94
CA ASP A 24 -6.73 7.97 9.81
C ASP A 24 -5.62 8.67 9.00
N ASP A 25 -4.70 9.33 9.72
CA ASP A 25 -3.58 10.05 9.09
C ASP A 25 -2.66 9.11 8.31
N VAL A 26 -2.57 7.86 8.72
CA VAL A 26 -1.73 6.87 8.02
C VAL A 26 -2.31 6.55 6.66
N CYS A 27 -3.64 6.48 6.54
CA CYS A 27 -4.30 6.31 5.24
C CYS A 27 -3.97 7.48 4.30
N GLU A 28 -3.97 8.70 4.82
CA GLU A 28 -3.59 9.88 4.03
C GLU A 28 -2.13 9.82 3.58
N ARG A 29 -1.25 9.35 4.46
CA ARG A 29 0.16 9.16 4.12
C ARG A 29 0.33 8.13 3.01
N ILE A 30 -0.38 7.01 3.08
CA ILE A 30 -0.34 5.98 2.03
C ILE A 30 -0.82 6.56 0.71
N GLU A 31 -1.90 7.33 0.72
CA GLU A 31 -2.41 8.00 -0.46
C GLU A 31 -1.36 8.91 -1.09
N PHE A 32 -0.70 9.73 -0.27
CA PHE A 32 0.38 10.59 -0.73
C PHE A 32 1.54 9.78 -1.33
N LEU A 33 1.99 8.73 -0.60
CA LEU A 33 3.13 7.94 -1.05
C LEU A 33 2.84 7.26 -2.38
N THR A 34 1.66 6.67 -2.55
CA THR A 34 1.32 5.93 -3.76
C THR A 34 1.01 6.83 -4.95
N SER A 35 0.64 8.09 -4.71
CA SER A 35 0.32 9.02 -5.79
C SER A 35 1.46 9.98 -6.14
N GLN A 36 2.35 10.31 -5.19
CA GLN A 36 3.34 11.37 -5.38
C GLN A 36 4.80 10.92 -5.18
N ALA A 37 5.06 9.90 -4.38
CA ALA A 37 6.42 9.55 -3.98
C ALA A 37 6.92 8.22 -4.54
N LEU A 38 6.06 7.23 -4.65
CA LEU A 38 6.42 5.90 -5.14
C LEU A 38 6.11 5.77 -6.62
N GLU A 39 6.90 4.94 -7.30
CA GLU A 39 6.74 4.67 -8.72
C GLU A 39 5.82 3.45 -8.89
N TRP A 40 4.73 3.61 -9.62
CA TRP A 40 3.80 2.51 -9.91
C TRP A 40 4.47 1.51 -10.85
N LEU A 41 4.37 0.22 -10.56
CA LEU A 41 4.93 -0.83 -11.41
C LEU A 41 3.86 -1.74 -12.01
N ALA A 42 2.96 -2.28 -11.19
CA ALA A 42 1.99 -3.26 -11.70
C ALA A 42 0.80 -3.45 -10.76
N PHE A 43 -0.30 -3.93 -11.33
CA PHE A 43 -1.41 -4.52 -10.56
C PHE A 43 -1.20 -6.02 -10.43
N SER A 44 -1.79 -6.62 -9.39
CA SER A 44 -1.76 -8.06 -9.19
C SER A 44 -2.50 -8.78 -10.32
N LYS A 45 -1.99 -9.95 -10.72
CA LYS A 45 -2.63 -10.80 -11.72
C LYS A 45 -3.99 -11.32 -11.25
N ASP A 46 -4.12 -11.58 -9.95
CA ASP A 46 -5.33 -12.22 -9.39
C ASP A 46 -6.37 -11.20 -8.90
N TYR A 47 -5.92 -10.06 -8.40
CA TYR A 47 -6.79 -9.11 -7.72
C TYR A 47 -6.78 -7.70 -8.31
N GLY A 48 -6.02 -7.48 -9.37
CA GLY A 48 -5.99 -6.18 -10.04
C GLY A 48 -5.58 -5.06 -9.10
N ALA A 49 -6.32 -3.96 -9.13
CA ALA A 49 -5.99 -2.76 -8.35
C ALA A 49 -6.11 -2.94 -6.82
N TRP A 50 -6.67 -4.06 -6.34
CA TRP A 50 -6.71 -4.37 -4.92
C TRP A 50 -5.35 -4.74 -4.36
N GLU A 51 -4.39 -5.04 -5.24
CA GLU A 51 -2.99 -5.30 -4.89
C GLU A 51 -2.12 -4.61 -5.94
N THR A 52 -1.31 -3.66 -5.50
CA THR A 52 -0.52 -2.84 -6.41
C THR A 52 0.93 -2.82 -5.97
N LEU A 53 1.83 -2.97 -6.93
CA LEU A 53 3.28 -2.96 -6.72
C LEU A 53 3.85 -1.59 -7.05
N TYR A 54 4.71 -1.09 -6.16
CA TYR A 54 5.43 0.16 -6.31
C TYR A 54 6.92 -0.03 -6.04
N ARG A 55 7.72 0.91 -6.51
CA ARG A 55 9.12 1.00 -6.17
C ARG A 55 9.40 2.37 -5.56
N ASP A 56 10.19 2.40 -4.47
CA ASP A 56 10.66 3.64 -3.91
C ASP A 56 11.92 4.08 -4.68
N PRO A 57 11.88 5.16 -5.44
CA PRO A 57 13.05 5.60 -6.21
C PRO A 57 14.21 6.07 -5.33
N ALA A 58 13.96 6.36 -4.04
CA ALA A 58 15.01 6.82 -3.14
C ALA A 58 15.98 5.71 -2.74
N ASP A 59 15.49 4.47 -2.59
CA ASP A 59 16.33 3.35 -2.15
C ASP A 59 16.13 2.06 -2.97
N GLY A 60 15.23 2.06 -3.94
CA GLY A 60 14.99 0.93 -4.82
C GLY A 60 14.16 -0.20 -4.23
N ARG A 61 13.68 -0.05 -2.99
CA ARG A 61 12.85 -1.09 -2.37
C ARG A 61 11.51 -1.22 -3.07
N LEU A 62 11.01 -2.45 -3.11
CA LEU A 62 9.67 -2.74 -3.62
C LEU A 62 8.67 -2.69 -2.48
N TRP A 63 7.52 -2.08 -2.75
CA TRP A 63 6.43 -1.93 -1.81
C TRP A 63 5.13 -2.41 -2.47
N GLU A 64 4.26 -3.02 -1.70
CA GLU A 64 2.92 -3.35 -2.20
C GLU A 64 1.85 -2.70 -1.33
N ARG A 65 0.81 -2.19 -1.99
CA ARG A 65 -0.40 -1.71 -1.31
C ARG A 65 -1.44 -2.82 -1.38
N THR A 66 -1.94 -3.23 -0.22
CA THR A 66 -2.97 -4.25 -0.09
C THR A 66 -4.09 -3.73 0.80
N TYR A 67 -5.17 -4.49 0.86
CA TYR A 67 -6.34 -4.16 1.67
C TYR A 67 -6.65 -5.35 2.57
N PRO A 68 -5.94 -5.51 3.72
CA PRO A 68 -6.09 -6.70 4.57
C PRO A 68 -7.49 -6.88 5.15
N GLN A 69 -8.28 -5.80 5.20
CA GLN A 69 -9.66 -5.84 5.67
C GLN A 69 -10.62 -5.61 4.50
N GLY A 70 -10.35 -6.27 3.38
CA GLY A 70 -11.11 -6.09 2.14
C GLY A 70 -12.57 -6.53 2.21
N ASP A 71 -12.96 -7.26 3.25
CA ASP A 71 -14.35 -7.63 3.51
C ASP A 71 -15.19 -6.49 4.10
N LEU A 72 -14.54 -5.41 4.54
CA LEU A 72 -15.26 -4.23 5.02
C LEU A 72 -15.84 -3.44 3.84
N GLN A 73 -16.91 -2.73 4.11
CA GLN A 73 -17.53 -1.86 3.12
C GLN A 73 -16.50 -0.88 2.57
N GLY A 74 -16.42 -0.77 1.24
CA GLY A 74 -15.44 0.08 0.59
C GLY A 74 -14.04 -0.49 0.53
N GLY A 75 -13.85 -1.77 0.92
CA GLY A 75 -12.55 -2.43 0.84
C GLY A 75 -11.68 -2.30 2.08
N GLY A 76 -12.10 -1.52 3.07
CA GLY A 76 -11.33 -1.29 4.29
C GLY A 76 -10.13 -0.38 4.11
N PRO A 77 -9.34 -0.14 5.16
CA PRO A 77 -8.15 0.72 5.09
C PRO A 77 -6.99 0.03 4.37
N PRO A 78 -6.14 0.80 3.68
CA PRO A 78 -4.99 0.25 2.97
C PRO A 78 -3.84 -0.10 3.89
N ARG A 79 -2.96 -0.97 3.39
CA ARG A 79 -1.67 -1.29 4.00
C ARG A 79 -0.59 -1.21 2.94
N LEU A 80 0.53 -0.61 3.28
CA LEU A 80 1.71 -0.52 2.42
C LEU A 80 2.84 -1.27 3.12
N SER A 81 3.43 -2.27 2.46
CA SER A 81 4.48 -3.09 3.05
C SER A 81 5.54 -3.44 2.02
N THR A 82 6.77 -3.66 2.51
CA THR A 82 7.86 -4.10 1.63
C THR A 82 7.61 -5.53 1.15
N ILE A 83 8.10 -5.82 -0.05
CA ILE A 83 8.00 -7.14 -0.66
C ILE A 83 9.32 -7.45 -1.35
N SER A 84 9.77 -8.70 -1.26
CA SER A 84 11.02 -9.11 -1.90
C SER A 84 10.86 -9.14 -3.42
N PRO A 85 11.98 -9.01 -4.18
CA PRO A 85 11.91 -9.15 -5.64
C PRO A 85 11.34 -10.49 -6.10
N GLU A 86 11.65 -11.58 -5.36
CA GLU A 86 11.16 -12.91 -5.68
C GLU A 86 9.64 -13.01 -5.51
N ASP A 87 9.14 -12.50 -4.40
CA ASP A 87 7.70 -12.51 -4.12
C ASP A 87 6.96 -11.57 -5.08
N ALA A 88 7.57 -10.44 -5.41
CA ALA A 88 6.99 -9.50 -6.37
C ALA A 88 6.88 -10.13 -7.75
N ALA A 89 7.90 -10.85 -8.20
CA ALA A 89 7.87 -11.54 -9.49
C ALA A 89 6.78 -12.60 -9.51
N ALA A 90 6.63 -13.36 -8.43
CA ALA A 90 5.63 -14.41 -8.34
C ALA A 90 4.19 -13.85 -8.35
N LYS A 91 3.98 -12.73 -7.67
CA LYS A 91 2.64 -12.16 -7.47
C LYS A 91 2.23 -11.19 -8.58
N TYR A 92 3.16 -10.39 -9.06
CA TYR A 92 2.88 -9.32 -10.03
C TYR A 92 3.44 -9.58 -11.42
N GLY A 93 4.19 -10.64 -11.57
CA GLY A 93 4.94 -10.90 -12.79
C GLY A 93 6.28 -10.16 -12.77
N THR A 94 6.98 -10.13 -13.89
CA THR A 94 8.26 -9.45 -13.98
C THR A 94 8.03 -7.94 -14.05
N PRO A 95 8.42 -7.18 -13.04
CA PRO A 95 8.33 -5.73 -13.11
C PRO A 95 9.36 -5.14 -14.06
#